data_5cf3a366807aad71554c8c53348187f5
#
_entry.id   5cf3a366807aad71554c8c53348187f5
#
_cell.length_a   1.000
_cell.length_b   1.000
_cell.length_c   1.000
_cell.angle_alpha   90.00
_cell.angle_beta   90.00
_cell.angle_gamma   90.00
#
_symmetry.space_group_name_H-M   'P 1'
#
loop_
_entity.id
_entity.type
_entity.pdbx_description
1 polymer ?
#
loop_
_entity_poly.entity_id
_entity_poly.type
_entity_poly.pdbx_seq_one_letter_code
_entity_poly.pdbx_strand_id
1 'polypeptide(L)'
;MYRIPIFLSSDNNYAPFVATTIASICDNTKSFCDFYILDGGIEEENKEKICQLKTLFNNFSIEFIQIDLEKEFEGFVVTSCITKSMYSRFLIPYLKPEINKAIYSDIDVIVLGDISEMYNENISGYAIAAVPEAFGCNPLNKTMFGISDTHKYFSSGNLIIDCNLWRKNNIIQKIREIEKRYRNVMKFADMEILNILFQDSYKELEPKYCYINQNYFFPDIPKDIFIRHYNGAIKPWHINFENNVINDVGLFWHYAKITMFYHELVDNCKNVDKNFILRQLKVYEMVNKAQARKRLISG
;
A
#
# COMPACT_ATOMS: atom_id res chain seq x y z
N MET A 1 -5.13 24.02 -13.17
CA MET A 1 -4.57 23.45 -11.93
C MET A 1 -4.16 22.02 -12.24
N TYR A 2 -2.99 21.62 -11.89
CA TYR A 2 -2.49 20.26 -12.10
C TYR A 2 -3.25 19.29 -11.19
N ARG A 3 -3.70 18.18 -11.73
CA ARG A 3 -4.53 17.16 -11.03
C ARG A 3 -3.76 15.85 -10.92
N ILE A 4 -3.78 15.26 -9.76
CA ILE A 4 -3.02 14.04 -9.46
C ILE A 4 -4.01 12.90 -9.30
N PRO A 5 -4.07 11.93 -10.23
CA PRO A 5 -4.88 10.74 -10.08
C PRO A 5 -4.28 9.80 -9.02
N ILE A 6 -5.04 9.51 -7.98
CA ILE A 6 -4.65 8.63 -6.87
C ILE A 6 -5.70 7.55 -6.70
N PHE A 7 -5.29 6.30 -6.78
CA PHE A 7 -6.15 5.14 -6.60
C PHE A 7 -5.91 4.50 -5.24
N LEU A 8 -6.99 4.25 -4.51
CA LEU A 8 -7.01 3.53 -3.24
C LEU A 8 -7.97 2.35 -3.38
N SER A 9 -7.67 1.21 -2.75
CA SER A 9 -8.54 0.04 -2.77
C SER A 9 -9.09 -0.24 -1.39
N SER A 10 -10.41 -0.49 -1.29
CA SER A 10 -11.05 -0.74 -0.01
C SER A 10 -12.32 -1.57 -0.13
N ASP A 11 -12.61 -2.29 0.93
CA ASP A 11 -13.95 -2.80 1.25
C ASP A 11 -14.59 -1.98 2.39
N ASN A 12 -15.76 -2.39 2.85
CA ASN A 12 -16.50 -1.66 3.88
C ASN A 12 -15.75 -1.58 5.22
N ASN A 13 -15.03 -2.64 5.60
CA ASN A 13 -14.33 -2.70 6.88
C ASN A 13 -13.13 -1.75 6.92
N TYR A 14 -12.59 -1.41 5.75
CA TYR A 14 -11.42 -0.56 5.60
C TYR A 14 -11.74 0.89 5.24
N ALA A 15 -13.01 1.26 5.10
CA ALA A 15 -13.47 2.63 4.84
C ALA A 15 -12.88 3.70 5.79
N PRO A 16 -12.74 3.45 7.11
CA PRO A 16 -12.13 4.41 8.05
C PRO A 16 -10.69 4.78 7.68
N PHE A 17 -9.94 3.82 7.13
CA PHE A 17 -8.54 4.01 6.79
C PHE A 17 -8.39 4.76 5.46
N VAL A 18 -9.33 4.57 4.52
CA VAL A 18 -9.45 5.41 3.31
C VAL A 18 -9.57 6.88 3.71
N ALA A 19 -10.49 7.20 4.63
CA ALA A 19 -10.67 8.57 5.10
C ALA A 19 -9.40 9.14 5.73
N THR A 20 -8.71 8.35 6.56
CA THR A 20 -7.48 8.75 7.25
C THR A 20 -6.34 9.00 6.26
N THR A 21 -6.18 8.14 5.26
CA THR A 21 -5.18 8.28 4.19
C THR A 21 -5.46 9.53 3.34
N ILE A 22 -6.72 9.73 2.90
CA ILE A 22 -7.12 10.92 2.14
C ILE A 22 -6.84 12.19 2.94
N ALA A 23 -7.20 12.22 4.23
CA ALA A 23 -6.94 13.37 5.10
C ALA A 23 -5.46 13.73 5.14
N SER A 24 -4.58 12.73 5.29
CA SER A 24 -3.13 12.97 5.32
C SER A 24 -2.58 13.49 3.99
N ILE A 25 -3.08 12.98 2.87
CA ILE A 25 -2.69 13.44 1.53
C ILE A 25 -3.14 14.89 1.32
N CYS A 26 -4.41 15.18 1.61
CA CYS A 26 -4.98 16.52 1.39
C CYS A 26 -4.33 17.60 2.25
N ASP A 27 -3.98 17.27 3.49
CA ASP A 27 -3.34 18.22 4.42
C ASP A 27 -1.92 18.58 3.98
N ASN A 28 -1.18 17.64 3.42
CA ASN A 28 0.22 17.85 3.03
C ASN A 28 0.42 18.19 1.55
N THR A 29 -0.64 18.15 0.71
CA THR A 29 -0.53 18.38 -0.73
C THR A 29 -1.19 19.68 -1.16
N LYS A 30 -0.47 20.50 -1.92
CA LYS A 30 -1.00 21.77 -2.48
C LYS A 30 -1.74 21.57 -3.80
N SER A 31 -1.38 20.54 -4.56
CA SER A 31 -2.01 20.21 -5.83
C SER A 31 -3.41 19.63 -5.61
N PHE A 32 -4.23 19.65 -6.66
CA PHE A 32 -5.55 19.04 -6.62
C PHE A 32 -5.42 17.53 -6.83
N CYS A 33 -5.98 16.73 -5.90
CA CYS A 33 -5.95 15.27 -5.95
C CYS A 33 -7.29 14.72 -6.44
N ASP A 34 -7.25 13.80 -7.43
CA ASP A 34 -8.40 13.03 -7.87
C ASP A 34 -8.34 11.64 -7.27
N PHE A 35 -9.13 11.40 -6.23
CA PHE A 35 -9.19 10.08 -5.62
C PHE A 35 -10.20 9.20 -6.35
N TYR A 36 -9.73 8.04 -6.77
CA TYR A 36 -10.51 6.96 -7.32
C TYR A 36 -10.47 5.78 -6.34
N ILE A 37 -11.60 5.52 -5.69
CA ILE A 37 -11.71 4.44 -4.71
C ILE A 37 -12.17 3.19 -5.46
N LEU A 38 -11.29 2.18 -5.51
CA LEU A 38 -11.60 0.86 -6.04
C LEU A 38 -12.48 0.15 -5.01
N ASP A 39 -13.79 0.30 -5.21
CA ASP A 39 -14.83 -0.05 -4.24
C ASP A 39 -15.17 -1.54 -4.32
N GLY A 40 -14.73 -2.29 -3.33
CA GLY A 40 -15.01 -3.71 -3.12
C GLY A 40 -16.25 -3.97 -2.26
N GLY A 41 -17.18 -3.01 -2.16
CA GLY A 41 -18.43 -3.14 -1.41
C GLY A 41 -18.53 -2.22 -0.20
N ILE A 42 -18.13 -0.95 -0.35
CA ILE A 42 -18.29 0.08 0.67
C ILE A 42 -19.76 0.49 0.74
N GLU A 43 -20.35 0.47 1.92
CA GLU A 43 -21.72 0.92 2.16
C GLU A 43 -21.86 2.42 1.98
N GLU A 44 -23.05 2.89 1.54
CA GLU A 44 -23.30 4.30 1.26
C GLU A 44 -23.05 5.20 2.48
N GLU A 45 -23.44 4.77 3.68
CA GLU A 45 -23.15 5.50 4.92
C GLU A 45 -21.64 5.79 5.09
N ASN A 46 -20.80 4.80 4.81
CA ASN A 46 -19.34 4.96 4.91
C ASN A 46 -18.78 5.84 3.78
N LYS A 47 -19.35 5.77 2.57
CA LYS A 47 -19.01 6.70 1.48
C LYS A 47 -19.33 8.14 1.85
N GLU A 48 -20.51 8.37 2.45
CA GLU A 48 -20.92 9.68 2.95
C GLU A 48 -19.93 10.21 4.03
N LYS A 49 -19.56 9.36 5.01
CA LYS A 49 -18.57 9.71 6.03
C LYS A 49 -17.21 10.09 5.41
N ILE A 50 -16.74 9.36 4.40
CA ILE A 50 -15.50 9.70 3.68
C ILE A 50 -15.66 11.05 2.97
N CYS A 51 -16.78 11.29 2.31
CA CYS A 51 -17.07 12.53 1.58
C CYS A 51 -17.15 13.77 2.49
N GLN A 52 -17.40 13.61 3.79
CA GLN A 52 -17.37 14.72 4.76
C GLN A 52 -16.00 15.42 4.84
N LEU A 53 -14.92 14.78 4.41
CA LEU A 53 -13.62 15.43 4.28
C LEU A 53 -13.63 16.66 3.37
N LYS A 54 -14.62 16.79 2.45
CA LYS A 54 -14.83 17.99 1.63
C LYS A 54 -15.18 19.25 2.43
N THR A 55 -15.61 19.09 3.67
CA THR A 55 -15.84 20.23 4.57
C THR A 55 -14.53 20.79 5.15
N LEU A 56 -13.47 19.99 5.15
CA LEU A 56 -12.15 20.35 5.69
C LEU A 56 -11.15 20.69 4.60
N PHE A 57 -11.24 20.01 3.45
CA PHE A 57 -10.29 20.16 2.34
C PHE A 57 -11.01 20.49 1.03
N ASN A 58 -10.47 21.43 0.28
CA ASN A 58 -11.01 21.89 -1.01
C ASN A 58 -10.14 21.48 -2.21
N ASN A 59 -9.06 20.75 -1.98
CA ASN A 59 -8.05 20.38 -2.95
C ASN A 59 -8.21 18.94 -3.47
N PHE A 60 -9.42 18.35 -3.40
CA PHE A 60 -9.64 17.03 -3.94
C PHE A 60 -11.04 16.79 -4.53
N SER A 61 -11.11 15.80 -5.41
CA SER A 61 -12.35 15.12 -5.80
C SER A 61 -12.28 13.65 -5.40
N ILE A 62 -13.43 12.98 -5.33
CA ILE A 62 -13.52 11.57 -5.01
C ILE A 62 -14.58 10.90 -5.89
N GLU A 63 -14.23 9.74 -6.43
CA GLU A 63 -15.11 8.87 -7.19
C GLU A 63 -14.96 7.43 -6.66
N PHE A 64 -16.09 6.78 -6.39
CA PHE A 64 -16.12 5.36 -6.02
C PHE A 64 -16.38 4.53 -7.28
N ILE A 65 -15.43 3.67 -7.63
CA ILE A 65 -15.52 2.78 -8.80
C ILE A 65 -15.82 1.38 -8.28
N GLN A 66 -17.07 0.98 -8.41
CA GLN A 66 -17.48 -0.35 -7.97
C GLN A 66 -16.84 -1.43 -8.84
N ILE A 67 -16.27 -2.45 -8.18
CA ILE A 67 -15.59 -3.57 -8.82
C ILE A 67 -16.25 -4.87 -8.38
N ASP A 68 -16.70 -5.64 -9.35
CA ASP A 68 -17.12 -7.03 -9.11
C ASP A 68 -15.86 -7.91 -8.93
N LEU A 69 -15.35 -7.91 -7.69
CA LEU A 69 -14.11 -8.62 -7.33
C LEU A 69 -14.21 -10.12 -7.60
N GLU A 70 -15.41 -10.70 -7.47
CA GLU A 70 -15.61 -12.14 -7.68
C GLU A 70 -15.45 -12.48 -9.16
N LYS A 71 -16.00 -11.69 -10.04
CA LYS A 71 -15.90 -11.85 -11.49
C LYS A 71 -14.50 -11.51 -12.00
N GLU A 72 -13.96 -10.35 -11.59
CA GLU A 72 -12.67 -9.87 -12.12
C GLU A 72 -11.50 -10.76 -11.71
N PHE A 73 -11.57 -11.33 -10.51
CA PHE A 73 -10.50 -12.15 -9.93
C PHE A 73 -10.97 -13.57 -9.61
N GLU A 74 -11.82 -14.12 -10.49
CA GLU A 74 -12.23 -15.52 -10.39
C GLU A 74 -10.99 -16.45 -10.44
N GLY A 75 -10.90 -17.35 -9.46
CA GLY A 75 -9.80 -18.30 -9.34
C GLY A 75 -8.48 -17.73 -8.82
N PHE A 76 -8.38 -16.44 -8.50
CA PHE A 76 -7.20 -15.88 -7.84
C PHE A 76 -7.11 -16.36 -6.39
N VAL A 77 -5.87 -16.50 -5.89
CA VAL A 77 -5.61 -16.95 -4.51
C VAL A 77 -6.23 -16.00 -3.50
N VAL A 78 -6.97 -16.59 -2.56
CA VAL A 78 -7.50 -15.90 -1.37
C VAL A 78 -7.09 -16.69 -0.14
N THR A 79 -6.62 -16.00 0.89
CA THR A 79 -6.23 -16.59 2.18
C THR A 79 -6.75 -15.71 3.32
N SER A 80 -6.44 -16.04 4.55
CA SER A 80 -6.75 -15.17 5.70
C SER A 80 -6.06 -13.79 5.63
N CYS A 81 -5.00 -13.65 4.83
CA CYS A 81 -4.21 -12.42 4.68
C CYS A 81 -4.30 -11.80 3.28
N ILE A 82 -4.83 -12.54 2.29
CA ILE A 82 -4.95 -12.12 0.90
C ILE A 82 -6.42 -12.04 0.55
N THR A 83 -6.89 -10.84 0.25
CA THR A 83 -8.25 -10.59 -0.23
C THR A 83 -8.24 -10.21 -1.71
N LYS A 84 -9.36 -10.43 -2.40
CA LYS A 84 -9.50 -10.02 -3.82
C LYS A 84 -9.33 -8.52 -4.03
N SER A 85 -9.66 -7.71 -3.03
CA SER A 85 -9.47 -6.25 -3.08
C SER A 85 -8.01 -5.85 -3.35
N MET A 86 -7.04 -6.65 -2.89
CA MET A 86 -5.61 -6.38 -3.14
C MET A 86 -5.25 -6.44 -4.62
N TYR A 87 -5.95 -7.22 -5.42
CA TYR A 87 -5.70 -7.35 -6.86
C TYR A 87 -6.32 -6.20 -7.67
N SER A 88 -7.24 -5.43 -7.12
CA SER A 88 -7.95 -4.38 -7.85
C SER A 88 -7.01 -3.30 -8.41
N ARG A 89 -5.82 -3.10 -7.82
CA ARG A 89 -4.75 -2.25 -8.35
C ARG A 89 -4.33 -2.60 -9.78
N PHE A 90 -4.50 -3.86 -10.19
CA PHE A 90 -4.18 -4.31 -11.53
C PHE A 90 -5.14 -3.78 -12.62
N LEU A 91 -6.33 -3.34 -12.22
CA LEU A 91 -7.35 -2.82 -13.11
C LEU A 91 -7.22 -1.31 -13.38
N ILE A 92 -6.43 -0.59 -12.59
CA ILE A 92 -6.29 0.87 -12.67
C ILE A 92 -6.16 1.39 -14.10
N PRO A 93 -5.25 0.88 -14.93
CA PRO A 93 -5.06 1.40 -16.28
C PRO A 93 -6.24 1.18 -17.22
N TYR A 94 -7.17 0.30 -16.85
CA TYR A 94 -8.32 -0.08 -17.68
C TYR A 94 -9.61 0.57 -17.23
N LEU A 95 -9.72 0.91 -15.93
CA LEU A 95 -10.91 1.56 -15.36
C LEU A 95 -11.05 3.02 -15.79
N LYS A 96 -9.94 3.70 -16.00
CA LYS A 96 -9.87 5.11 -16.40
C LYS A 96 -8.92 5.25 -17.59
N PRO A 97 -9.37 4.92 -18.82
CA PRO A 97 -8.52 4.90 -20.01
C PRO A 97 -7.95 6.28 -20.38
N GLU A 98 -8.58 7.36 -19.94
CA GLU A 98 -8.09 8.73 -20.12
C GLU A 98 -6.89 9.08 -19.25
N ILE A 99 -6.63 8.31 -18.19
CA ILE A 99 -5.49 8.54 -17.30
C ILE A 99 -4.25 7.85 -17.88
N ASN A 100 -3.20 8.65 -18.06
CA ASN A 100 -1.92 8.18 -18.60
C ASN A 100 -0.93 7.75 -17.51
N LYS A 101 -0.97 8.40 -16.36
CA LYS A 101 -0.10 8.14 -15.20
C LYS A 101 -0.91 8.29 -13.92
N ALA A 102 -0.74 7.37 -12.99
CA ALA A 102 -1.45 7.37 -11.71
C ALA A 102 -0.54 6.98 -10.56
N ILE A 103 -0.90 7.41 -9.36
CA ILE A 103 -0.42 6.83 -8.11
C ILE A 103 -1.42 5.76 -7.65
N TYR A 104 -0.92 4.62 -7.23
CA TYR A 104 -1.63 3.70 -6.35
C TYR A 104 -1.04 3.79 -4.96
N SER A 105 -1.88 3.82 -3.94
CA SER A 105 -1.46 3.74 -2.55
C SER A 105 -2.33 2.76 -1.79
N ASP A 106 -1.71 1.97 -0.91
CA ASP A 106 -2.44 1.25 0.12
C ASP A 106 -3.08 2.24 1.10
N ILE A 107 -4.02 1.78 1.91
CA ILE A 107 -4.81 2.60 2.83
C ILE A 107 -4.33 2.51 4.29
N ASP A 108 -3.29 1.75 4.54
CA ASP A 108 -2.57 1.70 5.82
C ASP A 108 -1.31 2.58 5.78
N VAL A 109 -1.45 3.74 5.16
CA VAL A 109 -0.38 4.73 4.99
C VAL A 109 -0.78 6.10 5.54
N ILE A 110 0.21 6.87 5.94
CA ILE A 110 0.10 8.30 6.23
C ILE A 110 1.13 9.03 5.37
N VAL A 111 0.65 10.00 4.59
CA VAL A 111 1.48 10.85 3.73
C VAL A 111 1.84 12.11 4.51
N LEU A 112 3.12 12.44 4.60
CA LEU A 112 3.68 13.54 5.38
C LEU A 112 4.31 14.64 4.53
N GLY A 113 4.29 14.48 3.21
CA GLY A 113 4.82 15.44 2.25
C GLY A 113 3.88 15.69 1.08
N ASP A 114 4.23 16.62 0.19
CA ASP A 114 3.41 16.92 -0.99
C ASP A 114 3.48 15.80 -2.02
N ILE A 115 2.41 15.04 -2.18
CA ILE A 115 2.36 13.85 -3.06
C ILE A 115 2.70 14.18 -4.52
N SER A 116 2.67 15.46 -4.90
CA SER A 116 3.10 15.89 -6.22
C SER A 116 4.59 15.63 -6.48
N GLU A 117 5.44 15.58 -5.46
CA GLU A 117 6.84 15.19 -5.62
C GLU A 117 6.94 13.77 -6.16
N MET A 118 6.27 12.81 -5.50
CA MET A 118 6.24 11.42 -5.97
C MET A 118 5.63 11.33 -7.36
N TYR A 119 4.51 12.00 -7.61
CA TYR A 119 3.86 11.96 -8.92
C TYR A 119 4.75 12.51 -10.04
N ASN A 120 5.61 13.50 -9.77
CA ASN A 120 6.50 14.12 -10.73
C ASN A 120 7.79 13.32 -11.02
N GLU A 121 8.04 12.23 -10.29
CA GLU A 121 9.17 11.36 -10.60
C GLU A 121 9.16 10.94 -12.08
N ASN A 122 10.34 10.98 -12.70
CA ASN A 122 10.48 10.57 -14.09
C ASN A 122 10.50 9.04 -14.20
N ILE A 123 9.41 8.49 -14.73
CA ILE A 123 9.26 7.06 -14.97
C ILE A 123 9.30 6.70 -16.46
N SER A 124 9.81 7.58 -17.32
CA SER A 124 9.87 7.34 -18.77
C SER A 124 10.54 6.02 -19.09
N GLY A 125 9.85 5.19 -19.86
CA GLY A 125 10.34 3.86 -20.25
C GLY A 125 10.01 2.74 -19.26
N TYR A 126 9.48 3.06 -18.07
CA TYR A 126 9.08 2.07 -17.07
C TYR A 126 7.55 2.04 -16.92
N ALA A 127 6.99 0.84 -16.95
CA ALA A 127 5.55 0.66 -16.74
C ALA A 127 5.13 0.87 -15.28
N ILE A 128 6.08 0.76 -14.35
CA ILE A 128 5.86 0.91 -12.91
C ILE A 128 7.09 1.52 -12.25
N ALA A 129 6.87 2.32 -11.20
CA ALA A 129 7.91 2.72 -10.25
C ALA A 129 7.49 2.34 -8.83
N ALA A 130 8.45 1.85 -8.04
CA ALA A 130 8.21 1.33 -6.71
C ALA A 130 9.45 1.48 -5.82
N VAL A 131 9.26 1.39 -4.51
CA VAL A 131 10.35 1.43 -3.55
C VAL A 131 10.89 0.01 -3.31
N PRO A 132 12.20 -0.21 -3.51
CA PRO A 132 12.83 -1.49 -3.16
C PRO A 132 12.67 -1.78 -1.66
N GLU A 133 12.32 -3.01 -1.33
CA GLU A 133 12.31 -3.44 0.07
C GLU A 133 13.73 -3.62 0.61
N ALA A 134 14.01 -3.00 1.75
CA ALA A 134 15.32 -3.07 2.40
C ALA A 134 15.75 -4.51 2.77
N PHE A 135 14.79 -5.42 2.89
CA PHE A 135 15.03 -6.82 3.27
C PHE A 135 15.12 -7.75 2.08
N GLY A 136 14.62 -7.32 0.94
CA GLY A 136 14.46 -8.17 -0.23
C GLY A 136 13.53 -9.37 0.02
N CYS A 137 13.30 -10.12 -1.01
CA CYS A 137 12.63 -11.42 -0.95
C CYS A 137 13.56 -12.45 -0.31
N ASN A 138 12.99 -13.42 0.41
CA ASN A 138 13.72 -14.60 0.81
C ASN A 138 14.34 -15.26 -0.45
N PRO A 139 15.64 -15.59 -0.47
CA PRO A 139 16.30 -16.23 -1.63
C PRO A 139 15.55 -17.46 -2.15
N LEU A 140 14.97 -18.27 -1.27
CA LEU A 140 14.15 -19.42 -1.66
C LEU A 140 12.92 -19.01 -2.49
N ASN A 141 12.29 -17.88 -2.17
CA ASN A 141 11.15 -17.38 -2.94
C ASN A 141 11.61 -16.88 -4.32
N LYS A 142 12.76 -16.19 -4.39
CA LYS A 142 13.32 -15.77 -5.70
C LYS A 142 13.54 -16.98 -6.61
N THR A 143 14.19 -18.02 -6.12
CA THR A 143 14.41 -19.26 -6.88
C THR A 143 13.10 -19.91 -7.32
N MET A 144 12.11 -19.98 -6.41
CA MET A 144 10.82 -20.61 -6.70
C MET A 144 10.05 -19.89 -7.82
N PHE A 145 10.14 -18.56 -7.86
CA PHE A 145 9.46 -17.73 -8.85
C PHE A 145 10.31 -17.44 -10.10
N GLY A 146 11.54 -17.93 -10.16
CA GLY A 146 12.48 -17.63 -11.24
C GLY A 146 12.91 -16.17 -11.30
N ILE A 147 12.91 -15.49 -10.15
CA ILE A 147 13.35 -14.10 -10.03
C ILE A 147 14.88 -14.07 -9.92
N SER A 148 15.52 -13.19 -10.69
CA SER A 148 16.97 -12.98 -10.68
C SER A 148 17.48 -12.59 -9.29
N ASP A 149 18.68 -13.05 -8.92
CA ASP A 149 19.34 -12.66 -7.67
C ASP A 149 19.67 -11.16 -7.65
N THR A 150 19.88 -10.55 -8.82
CA THR A 150 20.16 -9.11 -8.98
C THR A 150 18.92 -8.26 -8.78
N HIS A 151 17.71 -8.84 -8.94
CA HIS A 151 16.47 -8.11 -8.80
C HIS A 151 16.29 -7.60 -7.37
N LYS A 152 16.10 -6.29 -7.21
CA LYS A 152 15.69 -5.69 -5.95
C LYS A 152 14.18 -5.84 -5.82
N TYR A 153 13.78 -6.70 -4.90
CA TYR A 153 12.36 -6.94 -4.61
C TYR A 153 11.72 -5.66 -4.08
N PHE A 154 10.55 -5.26 -4.59
CA PHE A 154 9.91 -4.01 -4.24
C PHE A 154 8.55 -4.20 -3.57
N SER A 155 8.16 -3.19 -2.79
CA SER A 155 6.84 -3.11 -2.17
C SER A 155 5.77 -2.73 -3.19
N SER A 156 4.60 -3.36 -3.11
CA SER A 156 3.43 -3.05 -3.95
C SER A 156 2.50 -1.99 -3.34
N GLY A 157 2.79 -1.51 -2.13
CA GLY A 157 1.87 -0.65 -1.38
C GLY A 157 1.81 0.80 -1.85
N ASN A 158 2.87 1.30 -2.51
CA ASN A 158 2.91 2.65 -3.08
C ASN A 158 3.60 2.58 -4.44
N LEU A 159 2.87 2.88 -5.50
CA LEU A 159 3.30 2.71 -6.87
C LEU A 159 3.01 3.95 -7.71
N ILE A 160 3.90 4.23 -8.66
CA ILE A 160 3.55 5.06 -9.80
C ILE A 160 3.37 4.15 -11.00
N ILE A 161 2.25 4.29 -11.70
CA ILE A 161 1.87 3.42 -12.81
C ILE A 161 1.81 4.25 -14.09
N ASP A 162 2.55 3.83 -15.12
CA ASP A 162 2.34 4.30 -16.49
C ASP A 162 1.21 3.49 -17.11
N CYS A 163 0.00 4.05 -17.07
CA CYS A 163 -1.20 3.38 -17.55
C CYS A 163 -1.17 3.09 -19.06
N ASN A 164 -0.46 3.91 -19.84
CA ASN A 164 -0.31 3.69 -21.28
C ASN A 164 0.56 2.46 -21.57
N LEU A 165 1.70 2.35 -20.88
CA LEU A 165 2.58 1.18 -21.05
C LEU A 165 1.90 -0.10 -20.56
N TRP A 166 1.10 -0.04 -19.50
CA TRP A 166 0.32 -1.20 -19.05
C TRP A 166 -0.65 -1.68 -20.10
N ARG A 167 -1.46 -0.76 -20.67
CA ARG A 167 -2.40 -1.09 -21.74
C ARG A 167 -1.69 -1.61 -22.99
N LYS A 168 -0.66 -0.88 -23.46
CA LYS A 168 0.13 -1.23 -24.65
C LYS A 168 0.73 -2.62 -24.56
N ASN A 169 1.22 -3.01 -23.38
CA ASN A 169 1.91 -4.29 -23.15
C ASN A 169 0.97 -5.41 -22.68
N ASN A 170 -0.34 -5.13 -22.61
CA ASN A 170 -1.38 -6.07 -22.14
C ASN A 170 -1.02 -6.72 -20.79
N ILE A 171 -0.63 -5.88 -19.82
CA ILE A 171 -0.10 -6.32 -18.52
C ILE A 171 -1.10 -7.18 -17.76
N ILE A 172 -2.39 -6.89 -17.84
CA ILE A 172 -3.42 -7.67 -17.14
C ILE A 172 -3.45 -9.15 -17.56
N GLN A 173 -3.22 -9.43 -18.84
CA GLN A 173 -3.15 -10.81 -19.32
C GLN A 173 -1.93 -11.54 -18.73
N LYS A 174 -0.78 -10.89 -18.70
CA LYS A 174 0.45 -11.45 -18.10
C LYS A 174 0.29 -11.70 -16.59
N ILE A 175 -0.39 -10.82 -15.89
CA ILE A 175 -0.75 -10.99 -14.46
C ILE A 175 -1.58 -12.27 -14.27
N ARG A 176 -2.62 -12.47 -15.10
CA ARG A 176 -3.47 -13.68 -15.02
C ARG A 176 -2.67 -14.96 -15.29
N GLU A 177 -1.72 -14.92 -16.22
CA GLU A 177 -0.86 -16.05 -16.53
C GLU A 177 0.10 -16.37 -15.38
N ILE A 178 0.71 -15.35 -14.76
CA ILE A 178 1.60 -15.51 -13.61
C ILE A 178 0.81 -16.06 -12.42
N GLU A 179 -0.35 -15.47 -12.11
CA GLU A 179 -1.21 -15.94 -11.04
C GLU A 179 -1.57 -17.43 -11.22
N LYS A 180 -2.07 -17.80 -12.40
CA LYS A 180 -2.42 -19.18 -12.73
C LYS A 180 -1.23 -20.14 -12.55
N ARG A 181 -0.02 -19.70 -12.93
CA ARG A 181 1.19 -20.52 -12.84
C ARG A 181 1.65 -20.75 -11.41
N TYR A 182 1.55 -19.73 -10.55
CA TYR A 182 2.17 -19.73 -9.24
C TYR A 182 1.18 -19.72 -8.06
N ARG A 183 -0.14 -19.73 -8.28
CA ARG A 183 -1.19 -19.61 -7.25
C ARG A 183 -1.00 -20.52 -6.04
N ASN A 184 -0.51 -21.73 -6.24
CA ASN A 184 -0.36 -22.73 -5.17
C ASN A 184 0.84 -22.49 -4.25
N VAL A 185 1.71 -21.55 -4.60
CA VAL A 185 2.96 -21.25 -3.86
C VAL A 185 3.08 -19.79 -3.42
N MET A 186 2.21 -18.92 -3.91
CA MET A 186 2.17 -17.50 -3.53
C MET A 186 1.75 -17.33 -2.08
N LYS A 187 2.38 -16.34 -1.41
CA LYS A 187 2.11 -15.95 -0.02
C LYS A 187 1.72 -14.48 0.11
N PHE A 188 2.17 -13.62 -0.80
CA PHE A 188 1.98 -12.18 -0.81
C PHE A 188 1.33 -11.69 -2.10
N ALA A 189 0.75 -12.62 -2.88
CA ALA A 189 -0.17 -12.36 -3.98
C ALA A 189 0.27 -11.29 -4.99
N ASP A 190 -0.31 -10.10 -4.90
CA ASP A 190 -0.06 -8.99 -5.81
C ASP A 190 1.41 -8.54 -5.85
N MET A 191 2.07 -8.54 -4.70
CA MET A 191 3.48 -8.17 -4.59
C MET A 191 4.38 -9.17 -5.33
N GLU A 192 4.12 -10.48 -5.18
CA GLU A 192 4.87 -11.52 -5.90
C GLU A 192 4.63 -11.45 -7.41
N ILE A 193 3.37 -11.29 -7.83
CA ILE A 193 3.01 -11.14 -9.25
C ILE A 193 3.76 -9.97 -9.88
N LEU A 194 3.75 -8.80 -9.22
CA LEU A 194 4.41 -7.60 -9.74
C LEU A 194 5.95 -7.77 -9.80
N ASN A 195 6.55 -8.40 -8.80
CA ASN A 195 7.99 -8.64 -8.78
C ASN A 195 8.44 -9.69 -9.81
N ILE A 196 7.60 -10.70 -10.12
CA ILE A 196 7.86 -11.65 -11.22
C ILE A 196 7.75 -10.92 -12.55
N LEU A 197 6.72 -10.12 -12.74
CA LEU A 197 6.41 -9.45 -14.01
C LEU A 197 7.41 -8.36 -14.37
N PHE A 198 7.83 -7.58 -13.39
CA PHE A 198 8.69 -6.40 -13.58
C PHE A 198 10.12 -6.59 -13.06
N GLN A 199 10.57 -7.85 -12.95
CA GLN A 199 11.94 -8.08 -12.52
C GLN A 199 12.93 -7.33 -13.41
N ASP A 200 13.85 -6.60 -12.77
CA ASP A 200 14.88 -5.76 -13.40
C ASP A 200 14.35 -4.71 -14.42
N SER A 201 13.03 -4.45 -14.41
CA SER A 201 12.36 -3.55 -15.38
C SER A 201 11.38 -2.56 -14.74
N TYR A 202 11.55 -2.20 -13.47
CA TYR A 202 10.83 -1.13 -12.81
C TYR A 202 11.75 0.05 -12.49
N LYS A 203 11.19 1.25 -12.32
CA LYS A 203 11.92 2.42 -11.83
C LYS A 203 12.02 2.37 -10.31
N GLU A 204 13.23 2.35 -9.78
CA GLU A 204 13.44 2.48 -8.34
C GLU A 204 13.08 3.88 -7.84
N LEU A 205 12.27 3.94 -6.79
CA LEU A 205 11.95 5.15 -6.04
C LEU A 205 12.77 5.22 -4.74
N GLU A 206 12.91 6.43 -4.20
CA GLU A 206 13.57 6.63 -2.92
C GLU A 206 12.81 5.97 -1.76
N PRO A 207 13.51 5.45 -0.73
CA PRO A 207 12.91 4.79 0.43
C PRO A 207 11.88 5.65 1.17
N LYS A 208 12.00 6.97 1.11
CA LYS A 208 11.05 7.92 1.74
C LYS A 208 9.61 7.75 1.27
N TYR A 209 9.38 7.27 0.03
CA TYR A 209 8.05 7.08 -0.56
C TYR A 209 7.35 5.77 -0.14
N CYS A 210 8.01 4.91 0.63
CA CYS A 210 7.37 3.73 1.24
C CYS A 210 8.16 3.31 2.49
N TYR A 211 8.06 4.09 3.56
CA TYR A 211 8.78 3.82 4.80
C TYR A 211 7.99 2.84 5.66
N ILE A 212 8.40 1.57 5.62
CA ILE A 212 7.73 0.45 6.28
C ILE A 212 8.24 0.22 7.71
N ASN A 213 7.52 -0.58 8.51
CA ASN A 213 7.88 -0.87 9.90
C ASN A 213 9.32 -1.38 10.04
N GLN A 214 9.77 -2.20 9.11
CA GLN A 214 11.10 -2.80 9.14
C GLN A 214 12.23 -1.78 8.93
N ASN A 215 11.98 -0.67 8.24
CA ASN A 215 12.99 0.37 7.98
C ASN A 215 13.55 0.99 9.26
N TYR A 216 12.79 0.98 10.35
CA TYR A 216 13.27 1.45 11.65
C TYR A 216 14.45 0.64 12.21
N PHE A 217 14.65 -0.58 11.73
CA PHE A 217 15.71 -1.46 12.17
C PHE A 217 17.01 -1.31 11.36
N PHE A 218 16.99 -0.47 10.32
CA PHE A 218 18.16 -0.20 9.47
C PHE A 218 18.67 1.21 9.72
N PRO A 219 19.84 1.36 10.36
CA PRO A 219 20.42 2.67 10.65
C PRO A 219 20.79 3.47 9.39
N ASP A 220 21.07 2.77 8.29
CA ASP A 220 21.53 3.37 7.04
C ASP A 220 20.41 3.88 6.12
N ILE A 221 19.14 3.57 6.45
CA ILE A 221 18.00 4.11 5.72
C ILE A 221 17.70 5.51 6.25
N PRO A 222 17.66 6.53 5.40
CA PRO A 222 17.31 7.88 5.81
C PRO A 222 15.97 7.88 6.55
N LYS A 223 15.90 8.61 7.65
CA LYS A 223 14.66 8.80 8.41
C LYS A 223 13.81 9.95 7.88
N ASP A 224 14.02 10.33 6.65
CA ASP A 224 13.18 11.26 5.91
C ASP A 224 11.94 10.51 5.44
N ILE A 225 10.88 10.57 6.24
CA ILE A 225 9.65 9.83 5.98
C ILE A 225 8.70 10.74 5.23
N PHE A 226 8.43 10.38 3.99
CA PHE A 226 7.46 11.06 3.15
C PHE A 226 6.12 10.31 3.14
N ILE A 227 6.16 8.97 2.97
CA ILE A 227 5.01 8.09 3.14
C ILE A 227 5.35 7.06 4.21
N ARG A 228 4.63 7.12 5.33
CA ARG A 228 4.69 6.11 6.38
C ARG A 228 3.70 5.00 6.06
N HIS A 229 4.18 3.80 5.77
CA HIS A 229 3.37 2.63 5.50
C HIS A 229 3.41 1.66 6.69
N TYR A 230 2.27 1.42 7.33
CA TYR A 230 2.12 0.53 8.47
C TYR A 230 1.89 -0.92 8.00
N ASN A 231 2.85 -1.45 7.24
CA ASN A 231 2.78 -2.81 6.73
C ASN A 231 2.81 -3.87 7.85
N GLY A 232 2.39 -5.11 7.53
CA GLY A 232 2.37 -6.22 8.46
C GLY A 232 1.09 -6.33 9.29
N ALA A 233 1.07 -7.29 10.22
CA ALA A 233 -0.13 -7.69 10.94
C ALA A 233 -0.56 -6.72 12.05
N ILE A 234 0.39 -6.00 12.66
CA ILE A 234 0.06 -4.99 13.68
C ILE A 234 -0.12 -3.65 12.98
N LYS A 235 -1.29 -3.05 13.18
CA LYS A 235 -1.67 -1.77 12.60
C LYS A 235 -1.77 -0.69 13.68
N PRO A 236 -1.63 0.60 13.34
CA PRO A 236 -1.73 1.69 14.33
C PRO A 236 -3.08 1.75 15.02
N TRP A 237 -4.15 1.31 14.37
CA TRP A 237 -5.49 1.25 14.96
C TRP A 237 -5.74 0.04 15.88
N HIS A 238 -4.77 -0.87 16.00
CA HIS A 238 -4.78 -1.93 17.01
C HIS A 238 -4.17 -1.50 18.35
N ILE A 239 -3.58 -0.31 18.42
CA ILE A 239 -2.78 0.14 19.55
C ILE A 239 -3.29 1.51 20.01
N ASN A 240 -3.66 1.59 21.27
CA ASN A 240 -3.92 2.90 21.84
C ASN A 240 -2.58 3.62 22.10
N PHE A 241 -2.61 4.95 22.26
CA PHE A 241 -1.45 5.83 22.37
C PHE A 241 -0.43 5.46 23.48
N GLU A 242 -0.80 4.64 24.45
CA GLU A 242 0.00 4.34 25.63
C GLU A 242 1.04 3.24 25.39
N ASN A 243 0.90 2.46 24.32
CA ASN A 243 1.79 1.33 24.02
C ASN A 243 2.56 1.58 22.72
N ASN A 244 3.65 2.32 22.78
CA ASN A 244 4.56 2.63 21.64
C ASN A 244 5.29 1.39 21.08
N VAL A 245 4.53 0.44 20.58
CA VAL A 245 5.08 -0.79 20.01
C VAL A 245 5.41 -0.65 18.53
N ILE A 246 4.66 0.19 17.83
CA ILE A 246 4.96 0.62 16.47
C ILE A 246 5.35 2.09 16.53
N ASN A 247 6.49 2.43 15.98
CA ASN A 247 6.92 3.81 15.88
C ASN A 247 5.90 4.62 15.06
N ASP A 248 5.64 5.85 15.49
CA ASP A 248 4.78 6.84 14.82
C ASP A 248 3.28 6.48 14.74
N VAL A 249 2.78 5.67 15.67
CA VAL A 249 1.33 5.43 15.83
C VAL A 249 0.55 6.74 15.95
N GLY A 250 1.13 7.73 16.61
CA GLY A 250 0.55 9.06 16.78
C GLY A 250 0.23 9.77 15.46
N LEU A 251 0.97 9.51 14.39
CA LEU A 251 0.70 10.08 13.06
C LEU A 251 -0.63 9.60 12.51
N PHE A 252 -0.93 8.31 12.64
CA PHE A 252 -2.22 7.77 12.24
C PHE A 252 -3.38 8.42 13.00
N TRP A 253 -3.29 8.47 14.34
CA TRP A 253 -4.35 9.01 15.18
C TRP A 253 -4.55 10.52 15.00
N HIS A 254 -3.48 11.25 14.61
CA HIS A 254 -3.59 12.67 14.27
C HIS A 254 -4.59 12.88 13.12
N TYR A 255 -4.47 12.10 12.04
CA TYR A 255 -5.38 12.21 10.89
C TYR A 255 -6.71 11.48 11.11
N ALA A 256 -6.73 10.36 11.82
CA ALA A 256 -7.98 9.68 12.16
C ALA A 256 -8.93 10.59 12.96
N LYS A 257 -8.38 11.43 13.83
CA LYS A 257 -9.13 12.35 14.69
C LYS A 257 -10.00 13.36 13.93
N ILE A 258 -9.62 13.73 12.72
CA ILE A 258 -10.37 14.70 11.91
C ILE A 258 -11.37 14.01 10.95
N THR A 259 -11.47 12.69 10.98
CA THR A 259 -12.47 11.92 10.21
C THR A 259 -13.72 11.64 11.02
N MET A 260 -14.82 11.37 10.32
CA MET A 260 -16.07 10.93 10.94
C MET A 260 -15.98 9.55 11.61
N PHE A 261 -14.90 8.81 11.37
CA PHE A 261 -14.68 7.47 11.90
C PHE A 261 -13.92 7.44 13.24
N TYR A 262 -13.49 8.58 13.77
CA TYR A 262 -12.61 8.63 14.94
C TYR A 262 -13.14 7.85 16.14
N HIS A 263 -14.40 8.08 16.54
CA HIS A 263 -14.98 7.43 17.71
C HIS A 263 -15.10 5.92 17.53
N GLU A 264 -15.51 5.48 16.34
CA GLU A 264 -15.58 4.06 15.98
C GLU A 264 -14.19 3.41 16.05
N LEU A 265 -13.16 4.05 15.51
CA LEU A 265 -11.79 3.56 15.56
C LEU A 265 -11.26 3.46 17.00
N VAL A 266 -11.57 4.44 17.86
CA VAL A 266 -11.20 4.41 19.28
C VAL A 266 -11.89 3.26 20.01
N ASP A 267 -13.17 3.01 19.74
CA ASP A 267 -13.91 1.92 20.37
C ASP A 267 -13.45 0.55 19.87
N ASN A 268 -13.18 0.40 18.59
CA ASN A 268 -12.61 -0.80 18.01
C ASN A 268 -11.22 -1.12 18.60
N CYS A 269 -10.37 -0.11 18.79
CA CYS A 269 -9.06 -0.26 19.40
C CYS A 269 -9.11 -0.86 20.81
N LYS A 270 -10.11 -0.53 21.60
CA LYS A 270 -10.31 -1.07 22.96
C LYS A 270 -10.60 -2.57 22.97
N ASN A 271 -11.17 -3.09 21.88
CA ASN A 271 -11.62 -4.47 21.73
C ASN A 271 -10.58 -5.39 21.06
N VAL A 272 -9.41 -4.88 20.72
CA VAL A 272 -8.35 -5.69 20.07
C VAL A 272 -7.81 -6.74 21.05
N ASP A 273 -7.67 -7.98 20.57
CA ASP A 273 -7.10 -9.08 21.35
C ASP A 273 -5.64 -8.79 21.72
N LYS A 274 -5.42 -8.50 23.01
CA LYS A 274 -4.07 -8.24 23.56
C LYS A 274 -3.11 -9.39 23.33
N ASN A 275 -3.61 -10.64 23.32
CA ASN A 275 -2.77 -11.80 23.07
C ASN A 275 -2.33 -11.87 21.60
N PHE A 276 -3.19 -11.44 20.67
CA PHE A 276 -2.78 -11.28 19.27
C PHE A 276 -1.61 -10.30 19.16
N ILE A 277 -1.74 -9.11 19.75
CA ILE A 277 -0.68 -8.10 19.75
C ILE A 277 0.62 -8.67 20.33
N LEU A 278 0.55 -9.31 21.51
CA LEU A 278 1.74 -9.89 22.14
C LEU A 278 2.40 -10.98 21.30
N ARG A 279 1.62 -11.82 20.61
CA ARG A 279 2.17 -12.84 19.69
C ARG A 279 2.91 -12.18 18.51
N GLN A 280 2.32 -11.15 17.91
CA GLN A 280 2.95 -10.44 16.79
C GLN A 280 4.23 -9.72 17.21
N LEU A 281 4.25 -9.12 18.40
CA LEU A 281 5.45 -8.49 18.95
C LEU A 281 6.62 -9.47 19.10
N LYS A 282 6.35 -10.68 19.59
CA LYS A 282 7.37 -11.72 19.66
C LYS A 282 7.93 -12.08 18.29
N VAL A 283 7.08 -12.11 17.25
CA VAL A 283 7.52 -12.33 15.86
C VAL A 283 8.44 -11.20 15.41
N TYR A 284 8.09 -9.93 15.66
CA TYR A 284 8.96 -8.79 15.34
C TYR A 284 10.29 -8.86 16.06
N GLU A 285 10.31 -9.16 17.37
CA GLU A 285 11.55 -9.34 18.11
C GLU A 285 12.45 -10.46 17.55
N MET A 286 11.84 -11.59 17.16
CA MET A 286 12.57 -12.69 16.56
C MET A 286 13.19 -12.31 15.20
N VAL A 287 12.44 -11.62 14.36
CA VAL A 287 12.92 -11.11 13.07
C VAL A 287 14.07 -10.15 13.28
N ASN A 288 13.96 -9.21 14.23
CA ASN A 288 15.00 -8.24 14.56
C ASN A 288 16.28 -8.92 15.04
N LYS A 289 16.16 -9.91 15.94
CA LYS A 289 17.30 -10.69 16.42
C LYS A 289 17.99 -11.47 15.31
N ALA A 290 17.21 -12.06 14.40
CA ALA A 290 17.75 -12.79 13.26
C ALA A 290 18.50 -11.88 12.28
N GLN A 291 18.02 -10.67 12.07
CA GLN A 291 18.64 -9.67 11.19
C GLN A 291 19.90 -9.08 11.80
N ALA A 292 19.88 -8.76 13.11
CA ALA A 292 21.06 -8.32 13.82
C ALA A 292 22.19 -9.36 13.75
N ARG A 293 21.86 -10.65 13.87
CA ARG A 293 22.84 -11.75 13.71
C ARG A 293 23.39 -11.84 12.28
N LYS A 294 22.58 -11.67 11.25
CA LYS A 294 23.06 -11.68 9.86
C LYS A 294 24.08 -10.57 9.60
N ARG A 295 23.85 -9.38 10.15
CA ARG A 295 24.80 -8.24 10.02
C ARG A 295 26.13 -8.52 10.69
N LEU A 296 26.14 -9.16 11.86
CA LEU A 296 27.38 -9.52 12.57
C LEU A 296 28.19 -10.60 11.83
N ILE A 297 27.58 -11.35 10.94
CA ILE A 297 28.24 -12.42 10.16
C ILE A 297 28.69 -11.92 8.77
N SER A 298 28.07 -10.86 8.24
CA SER A 298 28.36 -10.29 6.93
C SER A 298 29.26 -9.04 6.93
N GLY A 299 29.62 -8.53 8.08
CA GLY A 299 30.65 -7.48 8.29
C GLY A 299 31.90 -8.04 8.91
#